data_d625aa203da55311782b398be05d29fb
#
_entry.id   d625aa203da55311782b398be05d29fb
#
_cell.length_a   1.000
_cell.length_b   1.000
_cell.length_c   1.000
_cell.angle_alpha   90.00
_cell.angle_beta   90.00
_cell.angle_gamma   90.00
#
_symmetry.space_group_name_H-M   'P 1'
#
loop_
_entity.id
_entity.type
_entity.pdbx_description
1 polymer ?
#
loop_
_entity_poly.entity_id
_entity_poly.type
_entity_poly.pdbx_seq_one_letter_code
_entity_poly.pdbx_strand_id
1 'polypeptide(L)'
;MCAAIALLAGCASGIPLKESQPAVRERYAAYAGEPIRQFNWLGDYYSWEPVAKDELVVFTTPSEAYLLKVWPSCPDLIFVTGPIGLTSTSHTVSAGLDSVRTERMSCPIEEIRKVDYQRMQADLRREAQNKGSPGSGASPQR
;
A
#
# COMPACT_ATOMS: atom_id res chain seq x y z
N MET A 1 2.96 53.78 -29.12
CA MET A 1 2.40 53.19 -27.88
C MET A 1 2.58 51.68 -27.95
N CYS A 2 3.65 51.15 -27.33
CA CYS A 2 3.97 49.73 -27.31
C CYS A 2 3.48 49.16 -25.97
N ALA A 3 2.48 48.27 -26.02
CA ALA A 3 2.04 47.50 -24.85
C ALA A 3 2.90 46.25 -24.72
N ALA A 4 3.71 46.19 -23.67
CA ALA A 4 4.49 45.02 -23.33
C ALA A 4 3.60 44.05 -22.52
N ILE A 5 3.32 42.89 -23.09
CA ILE A 5 2.65 41.79 -22.39
C ILE A 5 3.72 40.96 -21.67
N ALA A 6 3.76 41.04 -20.35
CA ALA A 6 4.62 40.21 -19.51
C ALA A 6 3.97 38.85 -19.34
N LEU A 7 4.56 37.80 -19.92
CA LEU A 7 4.22 36.41 -19.68
C LEU A 7 4.79 35.97 -18.32
N LEU A 8 3.92 35.82 -17.31
CA LEU A 8 4.25 35.21 -16.05
C LEU A 8 4.30 33.66 -16.25
N ALA A 9 5.50 33.14 -16.37
CA ALA A 9 5.74 31.71 -16.30
C ALA A 9 5.55 31.26 -14.84
N GLY A 10 4.37 30.73 -14.52
CA GLY A 10 4.10 30.12 -13.24
C GLY A 10 4.87 28.80 -13.13
N CYS A 11 5.86 28.71 -12.25
CA CYS A 11 6.44 27.45 -11.81
C CYS A 11 5.38 26.70 -11.01
N ALA A 12 4.72 25.76 -11.65
CA ALA A 12 3.90 24.76 -10.93
C ALA A 12 4.84 23.85 -10.17
N SER A 13 5.13 24.18 -8.92
CA SER A 13 5.74 23.25 -7.97
C SER A 13 4.75 22.11 -7.79
N GLY A 14 5.02 20.97 -8.41
CA GLY A 14 4.20 19.77 -8.28
C GLY A 14 4.21 19.32 -6.84
N ILE A 15 3.16 19.64 -6.09
CA ILE A 15 2.90 19.00 -4.80
C ILE A 15 2.72 17.51 -5.10
N PRO A 16 3.48 16.61 -4.46
CA PRO A 16 3.27 15.18 -4.66
C PRO A 16 1.83 14.86 -4.25
N LEU A 17 1.00 14.55 -5.23
CA LEU A 17 -0.37 14.14 -4.99
C LEU A 17 -0.32 12.81 -4.21
N LYS A 18 -0.91 12.80 -3.01
CA LYS A 18 -1.11 11.57 -2.26
C LYS A 18 -1.83 10.58 -3.17
N GLU A 19 -1.23 9.41 -3.36
CA GLU A 19 -1.82 8.36 -4.18
C GLU A 19 -3.26 8.05 -3.73
N SER A 20 -4.18 7.90 -4.66
CA SER A 20 -5.58 7.59 -4.34
C SER A 20 -5.70 6.20 -3.75
N GLN A 21 -6.68 5.96 -2.87
CA GLN A 21 -6.91 4.66 -2.26
C GLN A 21 -7.11 3.53 -3.29
N PRO A 22 -7.88 3.72 -4.40
CA PRO A 22 -7.97 2.69 -5.45
C PRO A 22 -6.63 2.33 -6.07
N ALA A 23 -5.75 3.31 -6.32
CA ALA A 23 -4.43 3.05 -6.89
C ALA A 23 -3.51 2.29 -5.91
N VAL A 24 -3.57 2.60 -4.62
CA VAL A 24 -2.86 1.87 -3.57
C VAL A 24 -3.32 0.41 -3.53
N ARG A 25 -4.64 0.18 -3.52
CA ARG A 25 -5.22 -1.15 -3.53
C ARG A 25 -4.77 -1.97 -4.74
N GLU A 26 -4.87 -1.41 -5.95
CA GLU A 26 -4.46 -2.06 -7.20
C GLU A 26 -2.97 -2.44 -7.18
N ARG A 27 -2.14 -1.55 -6.65
CA ARG A 27 -0.71 -1.82 -6.51
C ARG A 27 -0.44 -3.03 -5.63
N TYR A 28 -1.00 -3.11 -4.43
CA TYR A 28 -0.83 -4.28 -3.57
C TYR A 28 -1.44 -5.54 -4.17
N ALA A 29 -2.60 -5.45 -4.77
CA ALA A 29 -3.26 -6.58 -5.43
C ALA A 29 -2.43 -7.17 -6.58
N ALA A 30 -1.72 -6.33 -7.34
CA ALA A 30 -0.85 -6.77 -8.44
C ALA A 30 0.35 -7.62 -7.98
N TYR A 31 0.81 -7.43 -6.74
CA TYR A 31 1.93 -8.18 -6.15
C TYR A 31 1.48 -9.17 -5.08
N ALA A 32 0.19 -9.31 -4.83
CA ALA A 32 -0.37 -10.31 -3.95
C ALA A 32 -0.43 -11.67 -4.65
N GLY A 33 0.07 -12.70 -3.97
CA GLY A 33 -0.01 -14.08 -4.45
C GLY A 33 -1.41 -14.69 -4.28
N GLU A 34 -1.50 -16.00 -4.49
CA GLU A 34 -2.71 -16.76 -4.23
C GLU A 34 -3.12 -16.70 -2.75
N PRO A 35 -4.41 -16.87 -2.44
CA PRO A 35 -4.86 -16.97 -1.07
C PRO A 35 -4.14 -18.08 -0.30
N ILE A 36 -3.67 -17.74 0.89
CA ILE A 36 -3.08 -18.68 1.84
C ILE A 36 -3.97 -18.83 3.06
N ARG A 37 -3.87 -19.96 3.75
CA ARG A 37 -4.69 -20.24 4.93
C ARG A 37 -4.24 -19.45 6.16
N GLN A 38 -2.93 -19.27 6.30
CA GLN A 38 -2.36 -18.73 7.52
C GLN A 38 -0.94 -18.20 7.29
N PHE A 39 -0.47 -17.37 8.22
CA PHE A 39 0.94 -16.97 8.29
C PHE A 39 1.43 -16.96 9.75
N ASN A 40 2.74 -17.05 9.91
CA ASN A 40 3.36 -16.98 11.23
C ASN A 40 3.25 -15.58 11.82
N TRP A 41 2.89 -15.50 13.10
CA TRP A 41 2.69 -14.27 13.83
C TRP A 41 3.41 -14.31 15.17
N LEU A 42 4.36 -13.43 15.36
CA LEU A 42 5.15 -13.38 16.60
C LEU A 42 4.53 -12.47 17.68
N GLY A 43 3.31 -12.00 17.45
CA GLY A 43 2.58 -11.17 18.42
C GLY A 43 2.70 -9.68 18.21
N ASP A 44 3.51 -9.23 17.24
CA ASP A 44 3.69 -7.84 16.91
C ASP A 44 3.86 -7.64 15.41
N TYR A 45 3.61 -6.43 14.91
CA TYR A 45 3.80 -6.04 13.53
C TYR A 45 4.75 -4.84 13.43
N TYR A 46 5.44 -4.75 12.29
CA TYR A 46 6.29 -3.61 11.99
C TYR A 46 5.47 -2.37 11.65
N SER A 47 4.46 -2.52 10.80
CA SER A 47 3.51 -1.48 10.44
C SER A 47 2.26 -2.07 9.80
N TRP A 48 1.27 -1.25 9.58
CA TRP A 48 0.09 -1.60 8.81
C TRP A 48 -0.46 -0.39 8.07
N GLU A 49 -1.23 -0.62 7.01
CA GLU A 49 -1.95 0.44 6.31
C GLU A 49 -3.27 -0.08 5.72
N PRO A 50 -4.35 0.70 5.80
CA PRO A 50 -5.59 0.38 5.11
C PRO A 50 -5.43 0.66 3.62
N VAL A 51 -5.87 -0.27 2.77
CA VAL A 51 -5.81 -0.13 1.31
C VAL A 51 -7.19 -0.05 0.67
N ALA A 52 -8.22 -0.55 1.34
CA ALA A 52 -9.62 -0.40 0.98
C ALA A 52 -10.49 -0.43 2.26
N LYS A 53 -11.79 -0.26 2.11
CA LYS A 53 -12.71 -0.29 3.26
C LYS A 53 -12.66 -1.60 4.04
N ASP A 54 -12.40 -2.72 3.36
CA ASP A 54 -12.37 -4.08 3.88
C ASP A 54 -11.02 -4.78 3.67
N GLU A 55 -9.98 -4.03 3.27
CA GLU A 55 -8.64 -4.59 3.04
C GLU A 55 -7.57 -3.73 3.73
N LEU A 56 -6.58 -4.41 4.29
CA LEU A 56 -5.40 -3.79 4.90
C LEU A 56 -4.16 -4.61 4.59
N VAL A 57 -3.01 -3.96 4.60
CA VAL A 57 -1.71 -4.63 4.55
C VAL A 57 -1.08 -4.58 5.92
N VAL A 58 -0.59 -5.73 6.38
CA VAL A 58 0.17 -5.87 7.62
C VAL A 58 1.59 -6.26 7.28
N PHE A 59 2.55 -5.51 7.79
CA PHE A 59 3.97 -5.80 7.66
C PHE A 59 4.44 -6.49 8.94
N THR A 60 4.85 -7.73 8.83
CA THR A 60 5.44 -8.48 9.95
C THR A 60 6.90 -8.10 10.15
N THR A 61 7.57 -7.73 9.06
CA THR A 61 8.92 -7.17 9.04
C THR A 61 8.98 -6.03 8.02
N PRO A 62 10.07 -5.25 7.93
CA PRO A 62 10.22 -4.21 6.90
C PRO A 62 10.12 -4.71 5.45
N SER A 63 10.28 -6.00 5.22
CA SER A 63 10.31 -6.60 3.88
C SER A 63 9.24 -7.67 3.64
N GLU A 64 8.47 -8.02 4.65
CA GLU A 64 7.43 -9.06 4.56
C GLU A 64 6.07 -8.47 4.87
N ALA A 65 5.14 -8.62 3.92
CA ALA A 65 3.81 -8.04 4.00
C ALA A 65 2.73 -9.04 3.59
N TYR A 66 1.57 -8.91 4.23
CA TYR A 66 0.38 -9.71 3.95
C TYR A 66 -0.81 -8.78 3.70
N LEU A 67 -1.52 -9.02 2.61
CA LEU A 67 -2.79 -8.38 2.32
C LEU A 67 -3.90 -9.19 2.98
N LEU A 68 -4.60 -8.56 3.91
CA LEU A 68 -5.72 -9.15 4.64
C LEU A 68 -7.02 -8.54 4.13
N LYS A 69 -7.99 -9.38 3.84
CA LYS A 69 -9.36 -8.97 3.58
C LYS A 69 -10.23 -9.40 4.76
N VAL A 70 -11.01 -8.47 5.28
CA VAL A 70 -11.96 -8.72 6.37
C VAL A 70 -13.38 -8.80 5.83
N TRP A 71 -14.29 -9.31 6.64
CA TRP A 71 -15.69 -9.42 6.28
C TRP A 71 -16.31 -8.06 5.94
N PRO A 72 -17.14 -7.97 4.87
CA PRO A 72 -17.72 -6.71 4.42
C PRO A 72 -18.65 -6.01 5.42
N SER A 73 -19.13 -6.75 6.42
CA SER A 73 -19.94 -6.21 7.52
C SER A 73 -19.14 -5.37 8.50
N CYS A 74 -17.82 -5.41 8.44
CA CYS A 74 -16.96 -4.57 9.27
C CYS A 74 -17.04 -3.11 8.84
N PRO A 75 -16.95 -2.18 9.79
CA PRO A 75 -16.80 -0.76 9.48
C PRO A 75 -15.56 -0.49 8.65
N ASP A 76 -15.62 0.59 7.90
CA ASP A 76 -14.61 0.99 6.94
C ASP A 76 -13.21 1.16 7.59
N LEU A 77 -12.28 0.30 7.21
CA LEU A 77 -10.90 0.31 7.74
C LEU A 77 -10.13 1.58 7.39
N ILE A 78 -10.51 2.30 6.34
CA ILE A 78 -9.84 3.55 5.93
C ILE A 78 -9.92 4.62 7.03
N PHE A 79 -10.95 4.57 7.87
CA PHE A 79 -11.15 5.50 8.97
C PHE A 79 -10.55 5.03 10.29
N VAL A 80 -9.93 3.85 10.33
CA VAL A 80 -9.25 3.38 11.52
C VAL A 80 -7.94 4.14 11.68
N THR A 81 -7.81 4.83 12.80
CA THR A 81 -6.60 5.51 13.23
C THR A 81 -6.09 4.88 14.51
N GLY A 82 -4.80 4.65 14.60
CA GLY A 82 -4.18 4.05 15.77
C GLY A 82 -3.76 2.59 15.57
N PRO A 83 -3.35 1.93 16.64
CA PRO A 83 -2.88 0.56 16.57
C PRO A 83 -4.01 -0.41 16.28
N ILE A 84 -3.69 -1.47 15.57
CA ILE A 84 -4.54 -2.64 15.42
C ILE A 84 -3.94 -3.84 16.15
N GLY A 85 -4.75 -4.86 16.42
CA GLY A 85 -4.29 -6.16 16.90
C GLY A 85 -4.71 -7.24 15.92
N LEU A 86 -4.01 -8.35 15.95
CA LEU A 86 -4.45 -9.58 15.29
C LEU A 86 -4.67 -10.64 16.35
N THR A 87 -5.80 -11.33 16.29
CA THR A 87 -5.93 -12.58 17.10
C THR A 87 -5.07 -13.65 16.45
N SER A 88 -4.59 -14.57 17.26
CA SER A 88 -3.76 -15.67 16.78
C SER A 88 -3.85 -16.87 17.69
N THR A 89 -3.65 -18.04 17.12
CA THR A 89 -3.57 -19.29 17.86
C THR A 89 -2.20 -19.91 17.60
N SER A 90 -1.45 -20.21 18.68
CA SER A 90 -0.12 -20.81 18.57
C SER A 90 0.83 -20.08 17.61
N HIS A 91 0.90 -18.74 17.73
CA HIS A 91 1.72 -17.87 16.88
C HIS A 91 1.36 -17.93 15.38
N THR A 92 0.10 -18.18 15.08
CA THR A 92 -0.39 -18.26 13.71
C THR A 92 -1.68 -17.47 13.57
N VAL A 93 -1.76 -16.62 12.54
CA VAL A 93 -2.99 -15.93 12.13
C VAL A 93 -3.60 -16.70 10.97
N SER A 94 -4.87 -17.05 11.10
CA SER A 94 -5.58 -17.92 10.15
C SER A 94 -6.83 -17.24 9.59
N ALA A 95 -7.01 -17.31 8.27
CA ALA A 95 -8.23 -16.88 7.61
C ALA A 95 -9.42 -17.73 8.08
N GLY A 96 -10.55 -17.09 8.32
CA GLY A 96 -11.77 -17.74 8.80
C GLY A 96 -11.80 -18.05 10.31
N LEU A 97 -10.68 -17.92 11.02
CA LEU A 97 -10.59 -18.15 12.48
C LEU A 97 -10.20 -16.90 13.25
N ASP A 98 -9.26 -16.15 12.72
CA ASP A 98 -8.70 -14.99 13.39
C ASP A 98 -9.31 -13.68 12.91
N SER A 99 -9.06 -12.61 13.63
CA SER A 99 -9.67 -11.30 13.42
C SER A 99 -8.66 -10.17 13.54
N VAL A 100 -8.89 -9.11 12.78
CA VAL A 100 -8.29 -7.80 13.02
C VAL A 100 -9.06 -7.10 14.12
N ARG A 101 -8.37 -6.65 15.14
CA ARG A 101 -8.96 -5.93 16.29
C ARG A 101 -8.53 -4.48 16.28
N THR A 102 -9.48 -3.61 16.53
CA THR A 102 -9.28 -2.20 16.81
C THR A 102 -9.83 -1.89 18.20
N GLU A 103 -9.69 -0.66 18.66
CA GLU A 103 -10.27 -0.23 19.96
C GLU A 103 -11.78 -0.48 20.06
N ARG A 104 -12.49 -0.48 18.94
CA ARG A 104 -13.96 -0.50 18.91
C ARG A 104 -14.57 -1.75 18.30
N MET A 105 -13.78 -2.57 17.60
CA MET A 105 -14.34 -3.69 16.83
C MET A 105 -13.37 -4.84 16.67
N SER A 106 -13.93 -6.00 16.35
CA SER A 106 -13.19 -7.19 15.93
C SER A 106 -13.74 -7.65 14.57
N CYS A 107 -12.89 -7.64 13.55
CA CYS A 107 -13.24 -7.93 12.17
C CYS A 107 -12.64 -9.27 11.75
N PRO A 108 -13.47 -10.31 11.52
CA PRO A 108 -12.98 -11.59 11.04
C PRO A 108 -12.21 -11.46 9.73
N ILE A 109 -11.09 -12.16 9.64
CA ILE A 109 -10.27 -12.22 8.43
C ILE A 109 -10.89 -13.24 7.47
N GLU A 110 -11.29 -12.77 6.28
CA GLU A 110 -11.85 -13.63 5.24
C GLU A 110 -10.76 -14.27 4.39
N GLU A 111 -9.76 -13.50 3.99
CA GLU A 111 -8.72 -13.93 3.08
C GLU A 111 -7.35 -13.34 3.46
N ILE A 112 -6.31 -14.11 3.22
CA ILE A 112 -4.92 -13.72 3.42
C ILE A 112 -4.15 -13.98 2.13
N ARG A 113 -3.35 -13.00 1.68
CA ARG A 113 -2.41 -13.15 0.55
C ARG A 113 -1.05 -12.60 0.93
N LYS A 114 0.00 -13.34 0.62
CA LYS A 114 1.35 -12.81 0.78
C LYS A 114 1.66 -11.84 -0.35
N VAL A 115 2.16 -10.65 -0.01
CA VAL A 115 2.57 -9.64 -0.99
C VAL A 115 4.06 -9.81 -1.29
N ASP A 116 4.43 -9.86 -2.57
CA ASP A 116 5.83 -9.76 -3.00
C ASP A 116 6.30 -8.30 -2.91
N TYR A 117 6.46 -7.86 -1.66
CA TYR A 117 6.77 -6.46 -1.35
C TYR A 117 8.15 -6.04 -1.86
N GLN A 118 9.12 -6.93 -1.86
CA GLN A 118 10.46 -6.64 -2.37
C GLN A 118 10.44 -6.35 -3.87
N ARG A 119 9.74 -7.17 -4.64
CA ARG A 119 9.55 -6.96 -6.07
C ARG A 119 8.79 -5.67 -6.33
N MET A 120 7.70 -5.42 -5.61
CA MET A 120 6.93 -4.18 -5.71
C MET A 120 7.82 -2.95 -5.50
N GLN A 121 8.64 -2.95 -4.46
CA GLN A 121 9.57 -1.86 -4.17
C GLN A 121 10.65 -1.69 -5.24
N ALA A 122 11.16 -2.78 -5.80
CA ALA A 122 12.13 -2.74 -6.88
C ALA A 122 11.54 -2.13 -8.16
N ASP A 123 10.31 -2.50 -8.51
CA ASP A 123 9.62 -1.98 -9.69
C ASP A 123 9.28 -0.48 -9.53
N LEU A 124 8.80 -0.06 -8.36
CA LEU A 124 8.56 1.35 -8.07
C LEU A 124 9.83 2.20 -8.17
N ARG A 125 10.96 1.69 -7.72
CA ARG A 125 12.26 2.40 -7.86
C ARG A 125 12.67 2.53 -9.32
N ARG A 126 12.48 1.50 -10.14
CA ARG A 126 12.75 1.57 -11.59
C ARG A 126 11.88 2.59 -12.29
N GLU A 127 10.57 2.62 -11.97
CA GLU A 127 9.65 3.61 -12.52
C GLU A 127 10.04 5.04 -12.15
N ALA A 128 10.43 5.27 -10.90
CA ALA A 128 10.89 6.57 -10.43
C ALA A 128 12.16 7.02 -11.17
N GLN A 129 13.12 6.11 -11.40
CA GLN A 129 14.33 6.39 -12.16
C GLN A 129 14.03 6.72 -13.62
N ASN A 130 13.12 6.00 -14.27
CA ASN A 130 12.71 6.24 -15.63
C ASN A 130 11.98 7.57 -15.81
N LYS A 131 11.18 7.99 -14.84
CA LYS A 131 10.50 9.29 -14.83
C LYS A 131 11.44 10.48 -14.56
N GLY A 132 12.50 10.24 -13.81
CA GLY A 132 13.50 11.24 -13.42
C GLY A 132 14.64 11.43 -14.43
N SER A 133 14.75 10.58 -15.46
CA SER A 133 15.76 10.75 -16.51
C SER A 133 15.20 11.68 -17.60
N PRO A 134 15.65 12.94 -17.71
CA PRO A 134 15.36 13.74 -18.87
C PRO A 134 16.00 13.01 -20.05
N GLY A 135 15.20 12.77 -21.09
CA GLY A 135 15.65 12.02 -22.26
C GLY A 135 17.05 12.47 -22.66
N SER A 136 17.96 11.50 -22.69
CA SER A 136 19.28 11.71 -23.24
C SER A 136 19.09 12.09 -24.70
N GLY A 137 19.05 13.39 -24.97
CA GLY A 137 19.05 13.90 -26.32
C GLY A 137 20.28 13.35 -27.01
N ALA A 138 20.08 12.46 -27.97
CA ALA A 138 21.13 12.01 -28.82
C ALA A 138 21.78 13.27 -29.47
N SER A 139 22.96 13.58 -29.04
CA SER A 139 23.80 14.57 -29.75
C SER A 139 24.03 14.04 -31.17
N PRO A 140 23.72 14.79 -32.18
CA PRO A 140 24.05 14.38 -33.53
C PRO A 140 25.57 14.32 -33.62
N GLN A 141 26.11 13.13 -33.75
CA GLN A 141 27.50 12.97 -34.11
C GLN A 141 27.68 13.35 -35.55
N ARG A 142 28.56 14.31 -35.77
CA ARG A 142 29.06 14.63 -37.11
C ARG A 142 30.10 13.60 -37.55
#